data_984fe89ae2630240ae524da5dde20087
#
_entry.id   984fe89ae2630240ae524da5dde20087
#
_cell.length_a   1.000
_cell.length_b   1.000
_cell.length_c   1.000
_cell.angle_alpha   90.00
_cell.angle_beta   90.00
_cell.angle_gamma   90.00
#
_symmetry.space_group_name_H-M   'P 1'
#
loop_
_entity.id
_entity.type
_entity.pdbx_description
1 polymer ?
#
loop_
_entity_poly.entity_id
_entity_poly.type
_entity_poly.pdbx_seq_one_letter_code
_entity_poly.pdbx_strand_id
1 'polypeptide(L)'
;SLRRRQRQMCIRDRMPRCIGHDDLMILMFTSGTTGRSKGVMLSERNFFSVMRAHVQIGERMMEYKHDPELVVSQYTVLPMFHLGAFICLFSWAHGGWALNISGDIRNFYKEIRRMPSQVMAVVPVIMNSLHKDVMRGRKERLGELWVPICSSAMFDPQVMLDMATNGMFVVQTYGATETCGDGIINYAQDAKHIGAVGQGNDYLDYKIEPDGELCIRGDSIMLGYYKDPEATAAVIDKDGWFHTGDLARVDEDGYYYITGRKKNLIILDSGENLSPEELEGMLEKCPAVQECIVKELGKKIGVVVYCEKEHQQTVRDFIAQMNRTVPLYKRIGVVEFSETPLPRNGVGTVSYTHLRA
;
A
#
# COMPACT_ATOMS: atom_id res chain seq x y z
N SER A 1 22.82 -44.31 -9.08
CA SER A 1 22.20 -44.20 -10.39
C SER A 1 20.75 -44.65 -10.44
N LEU A 2 20.37 -45.75 -9.79
CA LEU A 2 18.95 -46.17 -9.64
C LEU A 2 18.10 -45.15 -8.87
N ARG A 3 18.65 -44.57 -7.79
CA ARG A 3 17.97 -43.51 -7.00
C ARG A 3 17.73 -42.24 -7.82
N ARG A 4 18.59 -41.91 -8.78
CA ARG A 4 18.41 -40.75 -9.66
C ARG A 4 17.34 -40.99 -10.73
N ARG A 5 17.26 -42.22 -11.26
CA ARG A 5 16.20 -42.65 -12.22
C ARG A 5 14.84 -42.75 -11.53
N GLN A 6 14.77 -43.28 -10.27
CA GLN A 6 13.55 -43.32 -9.51
C GLN A 6 13.05 -41.93 -9.16
N ARG A 7 13.93 -40.96 -8.79
CA ARG A 7 13.53 -39.54 -8.56
C ARG A 7 13.03 -38.89 -9.85
N GLN A 8 13.64 -39.17 -11.01
CA GLN A 8 13.16 -38.65 -12.28
C GLN A 8 11.82 -39.26 -12.73
N MET A 9 11.59 -40.56 -12.46
CA MET A 9 10.29 -41.17 -12.69
C MET A 9 9.22 -40.60 -11.78
N CYS A 10 9.48 -40.44 -10.46
CA CYS A 10 8.54 -39.85 -9.54
C CYS A 10 8.18 -38.39 -9.87
N ILE A 11 9.05 -37.64 -10.54
CA ILE A 11 8.77 -36.29 -11.02
C ILE A 11 7.91 -36.32 -12.30
N ARG A 12 8.16 -37.28 -13.22
CA ARG A 12 7.35 -37.41 -14.45
C ARG A 12 5.93 -37.92 -14.21
N ASP A 13 5.76 -38.85 -13.29
CA ASP A 13 4.44 -39.39 -12.94
C ASP A 13 3.58 -38.39 -12.12
N ARG A 14 4.20 -37.33 -11.62
CA ARG A 14 3.57 -36.22 -10.90
C ARG A 14 3.61 -34.92 -11.71
N MET A 15 3.73 -34.97 -13.05
CA MET A 15 3.40 -33.78 -13.81
C MET A 15 1.95 -33.42 -13.48
N PRO A 16 1.71 -32.24 -12.89
CA PRO A 16 0.38 -31.86 -12.51
C PRO A 16 -0.51 -31.93 -13.76
N ARG A 17 -1.73 -32.40 -13.61
CA ARG A 17 -2.82 -32.08 -14.52
C ARG A 17 -2.69 -30.60 -14.83
N CYS A 18 -2.94 -30.20 -16.06
CA CYS A 18 -2.98 -28.78 -16.40
C CYS A 18 -3.73 -28.05 -15.29
N ILE A 19 -3.02 -27.16 -14.58
CA ILE A 19 -3.64 -26.31 -13.57
C ILE A 19 -4.60 -25.42 -14.34
N GLY A 20 -5.88 -25.44 -13.99
CA GLY A 20 -6.88 -24.53 -14.56
C GLY A 20 -6.61 -23.11 -14.07
N HIS A 21 -6.99 -22.13 -14.86
CA HIS A 21 -6.81 -20.71 -14.47
C HIS A 21 -7.44 -20.35 -13.14
N ASP A 22 -8.45 -21.11 -12.68
CA ASP A 22 -9.16 -20.91 -11.42
C ASP A 22 -8.68 -21.83 -10.29
N ASP A 23 -7.70 -22.70 -10.55
CA ASP A 23 -7.14 -23.55 -9.50
C ASP A 23 -6.28 -22.72 -8.53
N LEU A 24 -6.23 -23.15 -7.27
CA LEU A 24 -5.37 -22.55 -6.26
C LEU A 24 -3.91 -22.63 -6.68
N MET A 25 -3.28 -21.49 -6.91
CA MET A 25 -1.86 -21.39 -7.26
C MET A 25 -1.02 -21.07 -6.03
N ILE A 26 -1.44 -20.12 -5.21
CA ILE A 26 -0.69 -19.60 -4.07
C ILE A 26 -1.61 -19.36 -2.88
N LEU A 27 -1.08 -19.64 -1.70
CA LEU A 27 -1.69 -19.31 -0.42
C LEU A 27 -0.82 -18.27 0.30
N MET A 28 -1.35 -17.05 0.44
CA MET A 28 -0.67 -15.93 1.10
C MET A 28 -1.33 -15.65 2.45
N PHE A 29 -0.53 -15.55 3.51
CA PHE A 29 -1.06 -15.27 4.84
C PHE A 29 -0.98 -13.77 5.14
N THR A 30 -2.12 -13.20 5.54
CA THR A 30 -2.21 -11.83 6.04
C THR A 30 -2.31 -11.82 7.56
N SER A 31 -1.75 -10.81 8.19
CA SER A 31 -1.99 -10.54 9.62
C SER A 31 -3.42 -10.02 9.78
N GLY A 32 -4.37 -10.91 9.88
CA GLY A 32 -5.78 -10.57 10.04
C GLY A 32 -5.99 -9.56 11.18
N THR A 33 -6.89 -8.61 10.97
CA THR A 33 -7.25 -7.57 11.95
C THR A 33 -7.89 -8.13 13.23
N THR A 34 -8.25 -9.42 13.23
CA THR A 34 -8.82 -10.16 14.36
C THR A 34 -7.78 -10.95 15.15
N GLY A 35 -6.47 -10.74 14.89
CA GLY A 35 -5.37 -11.43 15.59
C GLY A 35 -5.05 -12.84 15.05
N ARG A 36 -5.89 -13.41 14.17
CA ARG A 36 -5.59 -14.69 13.48
C ARG A 36 -5.22 -14.40 12.03
N SER A 37 -4.08 -14.94 11.59
CA SER A 37 -3.67 -14.88 10.19
C SER A 37 -4.68 -15.63 9.32
N LYS A 38 -5.12 -14.96 8.23
CA LYS A 38 -6.00 -15.57 7.22
C LYS A 38 -5.18 -15.96 6.00
N GLY A 39 -5.41 -17.14 5.47
CA GLY A 39 -4.77 -17.61 4.24
C GLY A 39 -5.60 -17.18 3.02
N VAL A 40 -5.12 -16.19 2.29
CA VAL A 40 -5.73 -15.72 1.04
C VAL A 40 -5.39 -16.68 -0.08
N MET A 41 -6.38 -17.25 -0.76
CA MET A 41 -6.22 -18.17 -1.87
C MET A 41 -6.21 -17.41 -3.19
N LEU A 42 -5.09 -17.48 -3.91
CA LEU A 42 -4.90 -16.82 -5.20
C LEU A 42 -4.74 -17.85 -6.32
N SER A 43 -5.40 -17.61 -7.45
CA SER A 43 -5.34 -18.41 -8.67
C SER A 43 -4.39 -17.81 -9.70
N GLU A 44 -4.12 -18.56 -10.76
CA GLU A 44 -3.39 -18.06 -11.92
C GLU A 44 -4.11 -16.86 -12.56
N ARG A 45 -5.45 -16.89 -12.65
CA ARG A 45 -6.27 -15.79 -13.17
C ARG A 45 -6.01 -14.48 -12.42
N ASN A 46 -5.91 -14.53 -11.08
CA ASN A 46 -5.61 -13.35 -10.28
C ASN A 46 -4.23 -12.75 -10.64
N PHE A 47 -3.23 -13.60 -10.83
CA PHE A 47 -1.90 -13.14 -11.25
C PHE A 47 -1.88 -12.56 -12.65
N PHE A 48 -2.62 -13.11 -13.60
CA PHE A 48 -2.73 -12.54 -14.95
C PHE A 48 -3.41 -11.17 -14.93
N SER A 49 -4.39 -10.95 -14.04
CA SER A 49 -4.99 -9.63 -13.86
C SER A 49 -3.96 -8.60 -13.44
N VAL A 50 -3.19 -8.87 -12.38
CA VAL A 50 -2.18 -7.92 -11.88
C VAL A 50 -1.03 -7.71 -12.87
N MET A 51 -0.73 -8.68 -13.75
CA MET A 51 0.27 -8.49 -14.80
C MET A 51 -0.12 -7.41 -15.81
N ARG A 52 -1.43 -7.21 -16.06
CA ARG A 52 -1.92 -6.07 -16.88
C ARG A 52 -1.50 -4.74 -16.28
N ALA A 53 -1.62 -4.59 -14.96
CA ALA A 53 -1.16 -3.40 -14.25
C ALA A 53 0.34 -3.13 -14.46
N HIS A 54 1.16 -4.18 -14.40
CA HIS A 54 2.61 -4.03 -14.61
C HIS A 54 2.97 -3.66 -16.05
N VAL A 55 2.26 -4.22 -17.03
CA VAL A 55 2.41 -3.80 -18.45
C VAL A 55 2.06 -2.32 -18.59
N GLN A 56 0.94 -1.87 -18.05
CA GLN A 56 0.54 -0.46 -18.09
C GLN A 56 1.59 0.46 -17.42
N ILE A 57 2.15 0.06 -16.27
CA ILE A 57 3.24 0.82 -15.64
C ILE A 57 4.43 0.94 -16.60
N GLY A 58 4.84 -0.14 -17.26
CA GLY A 58 5.91 -0.14 -18.26
C GLY A 58 5.62 0.81 -19.43
N GLU A 59 4.42 0.75 -20.00
CA GLU A 59 3.98 1.64 -21.08
C GLU A 59 4.03 3.11 -20.66
N ARG A 60 3.51 3.46 -19.47
CA ARG A 60 3.58 4.81 -18.92
C ARG A 60 5.02 5.30 -18.68
N MET A 61 5.92 4.38 -18.30
CA MET A 61 7.35 4.70 -18.18
C MET A 61 7.97 5.02 -19.54
N MET A 62 7.67 4.23 -20.58
CA MET A 62 8.13 4.47 -21.95
C MET A 62 7.61 5.80 -22.49
N GLU A 63 6.33 6.11 -22.27
CA GLU A 63 5.72 7.40 -22.61
C GLU A 63 6.42 8.57 -21.90
N TYR A 64 6.64 8.46 -20.60
CA TYR A 64 7.28 9.50 -19.78
C TYR A 64 8.72 9.80 -20.22
N LYS A 65 9.46 8.76 -20.64
CA LYS A 65 10.83 8.90 -21.13
C LYS A 65 10.92 9.19 -22.62
N HIS A 66 9.82 9.10 -23.36
CA HIS A 66 9.81 9.14 -24.84
C HIS A 66 10.75 8.09 -25.45
N ASP A 67 10.85 6.92 -24.82
CA ASP A 67 11.73 5.82 -25.23
C ASP A 67 10.93 4.49 -25.30
N PRO A 68 10.53 4.07 -26.51
CA PRO A 68 9.79 2.83 -26.71
C PRO A 68 10.64 1.57 -26.54
N GLU A 69 11.97 1.70 -26.51
CA GLU A 69 12.91 0.58 -26.34
C GLU A 69 13.48 0.53 -24.89
N LEU A 70 12.86 1.26 -23.95
CA LEU A 70 13.31 1.32 -22.56
C LEU A 70 13.36 -0.09 -21.96
N VAL A 71 14.57 -0.50 -21.58
CA VAL A 71 14.75 -1.75 -20.83
C VAL A 71 14.55 -1.46 -19.35
N VAL A 72 13.53 -2.09 -18.77
CA VAL A 72 13.17 -1.89 -17.36
C VAL A 72 13.89 -2.90 -16.48
N SER A 73 14.50 -2.42 -15.43
CA SER A 73 15.08 -3.20 -14.36
C SER A 73 14.50 -2.74 -13.03
N GLN A 74 14.04 -3.69 -12.23
CA GLN A 74 13.43 -3.44 -10.93
C GLN A 74 14.36 -3.90 -9.81
N TYR A 75 14.54 -3.07 -8.80
CA TYR A 75 15.19 -3.43 -7.55
C TYR A 75 14.15 -3.72 -6.47
N THR A 76 14.30 -4.82 -5.76
CA THR A 76 13.46 -5.16 -4.63
C THR A 76 14.28 -5.56 -3.40
N VAL A 77 13.88 -5.06 -2.25
CA VAL A 77 14.41 -5.38 -0.92
C VAL A 77 13.29 -5.83 0.02
N LEU A 78 12.06 -5.77 -0.47
CA LEU A 78 10.90 -6.21 0.29
C LEU A 78 10.93 -7.74 0.47
N PRO A 79 10.49 -8.25 1.63
CA PRO A 79 10.46 -9.68 1.90
C PRO A 79 9.57 -10.44 0.90
N MET A 80 10.08 -11.53 0.31
CA MET A 80 9.37 -12.33 -0.69
C MET A 80 8.14 -13.09 -0.17
N PHE A 81 7.95 -13.16 1.15
CA PHE A 81 6.70 -13.67 1.73
C PHE A 81 5.57 -12.64 1.69
N HIS A 82 5.86 -11.38 1.33
CA HIS A 82 4.87 -10.34 1.11
C HIS A 82 4.49 -10.30 -0.37
N LEU A 83 3.18 -10.24 -0.65
CA LEU A 83 2.67 -10.30 -2.01
C LEU A 83 3.28 -9.23 -2.93
N GLY A 84 3.44 -7.99 -2.46
CA GLY A 84 4.02 -6.90 -3.26
C GLY A 84 5.45 -7.16 -3.75
N ALA A 85 6.26 -7.91 -2.98
CA ALA A 85 7.58 -8.35 -3.43
C ALA A 85 7.47 -9.57 -4.35
N PHE A 86 6.59 -10.52 -4.01
CA PHE A 86 6.40 -11.75 -4.75
C PHE A 86 5.91 -11.51 -6.18
N ILE A 87 4.99 -10.56 -6.37
CA ILE A 87 4.49 -10.14 -7.70
C ILE A 87 5.62 -9.68 -8.63
N CYS A 88 6.68 -9.07 -8.11
CA CYS A 88 7.82 -8.63 -8.91
C CYS A 88 8.45 -9.77 -9.72
N LEU A 89 8.39 -11.03 -9.23
CA LEU A 89 8.88 -12.21 -9.98
C LEU A 89 8.09 -12.44 -11.26
N PHE A 90 6.78 -12.18 -11.24
CA PHE A 90 5.91 -12.35 -12.40
C PHE A 90 6.04 -11.19 -13.38
N SER A 91 6.26 -9.96 -12.88
CA SER A 91 6.54 -8.80 -13.72
C SER A 91 7.77 -9.02 -14.57
N TRP A 92 8.84 -9.60 -13.99
CA TRP A 92 10.01 -10.02 -14.72
C TRP A 92 9.66 -11.09 -15.79
N ALA A 93 8.94 -12.13 -15.41
CA ALA A 93 8.64 -13.24 -16.31
C ALA A 93 7.71 -12.84 -17.46
N HIS A 94 6.76 -11.93 -17.22
CA HIS A 94 5.75 -11.52 -18.19
C HIS A 94 6.18 -10.30 -19.01
N GLY A 95 6.73 -9.29 -18.37
CA GLY A 95 7.10 -8.01 -19.00
C GLY A 95 8.53 -7.95 -19.55
N GLY A 96 9.33 -9.02 -19.37
CA GLY A 96 10.73 -9.02 -19.78
C GLY A 96 11.64 -8.10 -18.95
N TRP A 97 11.19 -7.68 -17.77
CA TRP A 97 11.97 -6.81 -16.88
C TRP A 97 13.11 -7.58 -16.22
N ALA A 98 14.25 -6.94 -16.02
CA ALA A 98 15.28 -7.48 -15.15
C ALA A 98 14.89 -7.28 -13.68
N LEU A 99 15.14 -8.29 -12.83
CA LEU A 99 14.84 -8.21 -11.39
C LEU A 99 16.12 -8.35 -10.57
N ASN A 100 16.45 -7.32 -9.81
CA ASN A 100 17.54 -7.27 -8.86
C ASN A 100 17.00 -7.44 -7.45
N ILE A 101 17.37 -8.54 -6.77
CA ILE A 101 16.86 -8.89 -5.44
C ILE A 101 17.95 -8.65 -4.41
N SER A 102 17.65 -7.87 -3.38
CA SER A 102 18.49 -7.70 -2.20
C SER A 102 17.91 -8.41 -0.99
N GLY A 103 18.78 -8.93 -0.13
CA GLY A 103 18.40 -9.50 1.15
C GLY A 103 18.47 -8.52 2.32
N ASP A 104 19.01 -7.31 2.11
CA ASP A 104 19.27 -6.38 3.21
C ASP A 104 19.25 -4.91 2.76
N ILE A 105 18.24 -4.17 3.24
CA ILE A 105 18.06 -2.74 2.93
C ILE A 105 19.28 -1.89 3.29
N ARG A 106 20.12 -2.30 4.26
CA ARG A 106 21.32 -1.57 4.64
C ARG A 106 22.35 -1.48 3.52
N ASN A 107 22.27 -2.39 2.56
CA ASN A 107 23.14 -2.41 1.38
C ASN A 107 22.60 -1.56 0.21
N PHE A 108 21.39 -0.99 0.31
CA PHE A 108 20.69 -0.31 -0.77
C PHE A 108 21.59 0.61 -1.60
N TYR A 109 22.22 1.61 -0.98
CA TYR A 109 23.02 2.60 -1.69
C TYR A 109 24.29 2.03 -2.37
N LYS A 110 24.78 0.88 -1.92
CA LYS A 110 25.88 0.17 -2.55
C LYS A 110 25.40 -0.65 -3.74
N GLU A 111 24.26 -1.32 -3.59
CA GLU A 111 23.72 -2.25 -4.56
C GLU A 111 23.04 -1.55 -5.73
N ILE A 112 22.25 -0.51 -5.49
CA ILE A 112 21.54 0.24 -6.54
C ILE A 112 22.51 0.89 -7.56
N ARG A 113 23.73 1.21 -7.16
CA ARG A 113 24.77 1.70 -8.07
C ARG A 113 25.49 0.61 -8.85
N ARG A 114 25.43 -0.63 -8.38
CA ARG A 114 26.05 -1.80 -9.03
C ARG A 114 25.08 -2.58 -9.90
N MET A 115 23.82 -2.51 -9.55
CA MET A 115 22.71 -3.15 -10.23
C MET A 115 21.77 -2.05 -10.71
N PRO A 116 22.06 -1.44 -11.88
CA PRO A 116 21.23 -0.36 -12.42
C PRO A 116 19.76 -0.80 -12.45
N SER A 117 18.91 -0.03 -11.80
CA SER A 117 17.49 -0.33 -11.70
C SER A 117 16.70 0.97 -11.79
N GLN A 118 15.71 1.00 -12.66
CA GLN A 118 14.86 2.15 -12.90
C GLN A 118 13.70 2.21 -11.93
N VAL A 119 13.23 1.04 -11.49
CA VAL A 119 12.01 0.87 -10.68
C VAL A 119 12.34 0.30 -9.31
N MET A 120 11.64 0.78 -8.29
CA MET A 120 11.66 0.20 -6.95
C MET A 120 10.31 0.35 -6.27
N ALA A 121 9.76 -0.76 -5.78
CA ALA A 121 8.63 -0.70 -4.85
C ALA A 121 9.11 -0.17 -3.49
N VAL A 122 8.45 0.86 -3.00
CA VAL A 122 8.84 1.56 -1.76
C VAL A 122 7.71 1.58 -0.75
N VAL A 123 8.09 1.59 0.52
CA VAL A 123 7.22 1.91 1.66
C VAL A 123 7.57 3.31 2.19
N PRO A 124 6.72 3.95 3.01
CA PRO A 124 6.94 5.35 3.42
C PRO A 124 8.34 5.64 3.98
N VAL A 125 8.90 4.77 4.80
CA VAL A 125 10.24 4.96 5.38
C VAL A 125 11.34 4.99 4.31
N ILE A 126 11.21 4.18 3.26
CA ILE A 126 12.16 4.18 2.14
C ILE A 126 11.97 5.44 1.31
N MET A 127 10.71 5.77 0.95
CA MET A 127 10.39 6.98 0.20
C MET A 127 10.93 8.24 0.87
N ASN A 128 10.75 8.39 2.18
CA ASN A 128 11.26 9.52 2.96
C ASN A 128 12.80 9.59 2.94
N SER A 129 13.48 8.45 2.87
CA SER A 129 14.94 8.41 2.74
C SER A 129 15.40 8.86 1.36
N LEU A 130 14.74 8.37 0.30
CA LEU A 130 15.02 8.80 -1.08
C LEU A 130 14.72 10.29 -1.26
N HIS A 131 13.60 10.78 -0.75
CA HIS A 131 13.21 12.19 -0.77
C HIS A 131 14.28 13.09 -0.14
N LYS A 132 14.79 12.72 1.05
CA LYS A 132 15.88 13.47 1.70
C LYS A 132 17.14 13.58 0.82
N ASP A 133 17.48 12.54 0.08
CA ASP A 133 18.63 12.58 -0.82
C ASP A 133 18.34 13.44 -2.07
N VAL A 134 17.16 13.33 -2.65
CA VAL A 134 16.73 14.15 -3.79
C VAL A 134 16.73 15.64 -3.42
N MET A 135 16.10 16.01 -2.29
CA MET A 135 16.00 17.40 -1.84
C MET A 135 17.35 18.01 -1.44
N ARG A 136 18.33 17.18 -1.11
CA ARG A 136 19.72 17.62 -0.86
C ARG A 136 20.59 17.65 -2.12
N GLY A 137 20.00 17.44 -3.30
CA GLY A 137 20.73 17.40 -4.57
C GLY A 137 21.65 16.19 -4.74
N ARG A 138 21.42 15.10 -4.01
CA ARG A 138 22.26 13.89 -4.00
C ARG A 138 21.66 12.74 -4.80
N LYS A 139 21.04 13.05 -5.96
CA LYS A 139 20.39 12.03 -6.82
C LYS A 139 21.35 10.95 -7.31
N GLU A 140 22.66 11.25 -7.43
CA GLU A 140 23.67 10.27 -7.82
C GLU A 140 23.74 9.06 -6.89
N ARG A 141 23.25 9.19 -5.65
CA ARG A 141 23.15 8.08 -4.70
C ARG A 141 22.07 7.07 -5.06
N LEU A 142 21.09 7.47 -5.84
CA LEU A 142 19.99 6.62 -6.28
C LEU A 142 20.33 5.82 -7.54
N GLY A 143 21.53 6.01 -8.13
CA GLY A 143 21.92 5.36 -9.37
C GLY A 143 20.98 5.74 -10.52
N GLU A 144 20.41 4.75 -11.18
CA GLU A 144 19.45 4.93 -12.27
C GLU A 144 17.98 4.89 -11.81
N LEU A 145 17.71 4.84 -10.51
CA LEU A 145 16.36 4.80 -9.97
C LEU A 145 15.62 6.13 -10.22
N TRP A 146 14.50 6.07 -10.93
CA TRP A 146 13.64 7.22 -11.18
C TRP A 146 12.13 6.92 -11.06
N VAL A 147 11.74 5.63 -10.83
CA VAL A 147 10.35 5.22 -10.63
C VAL A 147 10.18 4.58 -9.25
N PRO A 148 9.89 5.36 -8.20
CA PRO A 148 9.39 4.79 -6.96
C PRO A 148 7.92 4.38 -7.14
N ILE A 149 7.60 3.11 -6.86
CA ILE A 149 6.22 2.61 -6.79
C ILE A 149 5.79 2.58 -5.32
N CYS A 150 4.93 3.50 -4.96
CA CYS A 150 4.37 3.66 -3.63
C CYS A 150 3.23 2.68 -3.41
N SER A 151 3.33 1.78 -2.45
CA SER A 151 2.30 0.77 -2.17
C SER A 151 2.16 0.47 -0.68
N SER A 152 1.08 -0.24 -0.32
CA SER A 152 0.85 -0.80 1.01
C SER A 152 0.60 0.20 2.16
N ALA A 153 0.67 1.49 1.93
CA ALA A 153 0.38 2.53 2.92
C ALA A 153 0.05 3.86 2.23
N MET A 154 -0.50 4.80 2.98
CA MET A 154 -0.65 6.18 2.53
C MET A 154 0.73 6.87 2.52
N PHE A 155 0.96 7.69 1.50
CA PHE A 155 2.16 8.50 1.37
C PHE A 155 1.80 9.97 1.49
N ASP A 156 2.72 10.78 2.03
CA ASP A 156 2.55 12.22 2.07
C ASP A 156 2.51 12.78 0.64
N PRO A 157 1.40 13.41 0.20
CA PRO A 157 1.29 13.98 -1.13
C PRO A 157 2.38 15.02 -1.43
N GLN A 158 2.86 15.77 -0.43
CA GLN A 158 3.92 16.74 -0.63
C GLN A 158 5.26 16.05 -0.96
N VAL A 159 5.58 14.95 -0.25
CA VAL A 159 6.79 14.14 -0.55
C VAL A 159 6.72 13.59 -1.97
N MET A 160 5.57 13.08 -2.39
CA MET A 160 5.38 12.57 -3.75
C MET A 160 5.52 13.70 -4.79
N LEU A 161 4.92 14.87 -4.55
CA LEU A 161 5.00 16.03 -5.43
C LEU A 161 6.44 16.55 -5.55
N ASP A 162 7.16 16.63 -4.44
CA ASP A 162 8.57 17.02 -4.44
C ASP A 162 9.41 16.05 -5.28
N MET A 163 9.17 14.75 -5.18
CA MET A 163 9.87 13.75 -6.00
C MET A 163 9.53 13.93 -7.48
N ALA A 164 8.24 14.09 -7.82
CA ALA A 164 7.78 14.29 -9.19
C ALA A 164 8.38 15.56 -9.83
N THR A 165 8.33 16.69 -9.13
CA THR A 165 8.91 17.97 -9.60
C THR A 165 10.43 17.92 -9.74
N ASN A 166 11.08 16.96 -9.06
CA ASN A 166 12.50 16.68 -9.21
C ASN A 166 12.82 15.59 -10.25
N GLY A 167 11.90 15.24 -11.15
CA GLY A 167 12.12 14.37 -12.31
C GLY A 167 12.05 12.87 -11.99
N MET A 168 11.41 12.49 -10.87
CA MET A 168 11.01 11.12 -10.61
C MET A 168 9.61 10.89 -11.19
N PHE A 169 9.35 9.71 -11.73
CA PHE A 169 8.00 9.30 -12.12
C PHE A 169 7.37 8.51 -10.97
N VAL A 170 6.63 9.19 -10.13
CA VAL A 170 6.01 8.59 -8.94
C VAL A 170 4.77 7.81 -9.35
N VAL A 171 4.73 6.53 -9.03
CA VAL A 171 3.56 5.67 -9.24
C VAL A 171 3.01 5.27 -7.88
N GLN A 172 1.73 5.45 -7.66
CA GLN A 172 1.07 4.96 -6.46
C GLN A 172 0.11 3.83 -6.81
N THR A 173 0.14 2.74 -6.04
CA THR A 173 -0.77 1.61 -6.22
C THR A 173 -1.57 1.37 -4.95
N TYR A 174 -2.87 1.15 -5.12
CA TYR A 174 -3.78 0.74 -4.08
C TYR A 174 -4.29 -0.67 -4.38
N GLY A 175 -4.24 -1.53 -3.39
CA GLY A 175 -4.71 -2.90 -3.46
C GLY A 175 -4.46 -3.64 -2.15
N ALA A 176 -4.97 -4.85 -2.07
CA ALA A 176 -4.85 -5.72 -0.92
C ALA A 176 -4.32 -7.11 -1.36
N THR A 177 -3.97 -7.96 -0.41
CA THR A 177 -3.65 -9.36 -0.72
C THR A 177 -4.85 -10.07 -1.35
N GLU A 178 -6.05 -9.73 -0.91
CA GLU A 178 -7.35 -10.22 -1.38
C GLU A 178 -7.66 -9.81 -2.83
N THR A 179 -7.04 -8.74 -3.33
CA THR A 179 -7.12 -8.30 -4.74
C THR A 179 -5.85 -8.68 -5.52
N CYS A 180 -5.07 -9.64 -5.04
CA CYS A 180 -3.78 -10.02 -5.62
C CYS A 180 -2.80 -8.84 -5.75
N GLY A 181 -2.93 -7.80 -4.90
CA GLY A 181 -2.13 -6.58 -4.97
C GLY A 181 -2.51 -5.62 -6.10
N ASP A 182 -3.52 -5.97 -6.89
CA ASP A 182 -4.09 -5.13 -7.94
C ASP A 182 -5.26 -4.29 -7.40
N GLY A 183 -5.63 -3.27 -8.13
CA GLY A 183 -6.73 -2.38 -7.76
C GLY A 183 -6.64 -1.07 -8.54
N ILE A 184 -6.26 0.02 -7.88
CA ILE A 184 -6.24 1.35 -8.47
C ILE A 184 -4.79 1.83 -8.59
N ILE A 185 -4.43 2.48 -9.70
CA ILE A 185 -3.08 2.99 -9.94
C ILE A 185 -3.13 4.48 -10.26
N ASN A 186 -2.25 5.22 -9.63
CA ASN A 186 -2.08 6.65 -9.88
C ASN A 186 -0.77 6.90 -10.64
N TYR A 187 -0.91 7.54 -11.79
CA TYR A 187 0.19 8.03 -12.63
C TYR A 187 0.29 9.56 -12.64
N ALA A 188 -0.60 10.26 -11.92
CA ALA A 188 -0.60 11.72 -11.89
C ALA A 188 0.68 12.26 -11.23
N GLN A 189 1.25 13.27 -11.86
CA GLN A 189 2.45 13.96 -11.38
C GLN A 189 2.14 15.43 -10.98
N ASP A 190 0.85 15.80 -10.95
CA ASP A 190 0.38 17.14 -10.63
C ASP A 190 -0.11 17.24 -9.18
N ALA A 191 -0.13 18.47 -8.65
CA ALA A 191 -0.48 18.73 -7.27
C ALA A 191 -1.96 18.44 -6.92
N LYS A 192 -2.85 18.39 -7.93
CA LYS A 192 -4.29 18.11 -7.70
C LYS A 192 -4.52 16.63 -7.40
N HIS A 193 -3.86 15.74 -8.15
CA HIS A 193 -4.20 14.32 -8.14
C HIS A 193 -3.11 13.40 -7.54
N ILE A 194 -1.90 13.93 -7.27
CA ILE A 194 -0.79 13.09 -6.77
C ILE A 194 -1.10 12.42 -5.42
N GLY A 195 -1.99 12.99 -4.63
CA GLY A 195 -2.45 12.43 -3.36
C GLY A 195 -3.61 11.44 -3.48
N ALA A 196 -4.15 11.21 -4.70
CA ALA A 196 -5.14 10.19 -4.96
C ALA A 196 -4.47 8.80 -5.01
N VAL A 197 -5.25 7.74 -4.83
CA VAL A 197 -4.77 6.37 -5.14
C VAL A 197 -4.84 6.08 -6.64
N GLY A 198 -5.52 6.91 -7.42
CA GLY A 198 -5.55 6.90 -8.88
C GLY A 198 -6.94 6.80 -9.47
N GLN A 199 -6.99 6.45 -10.75
CA GLN A 199 -8.21 6.12 -11.47
C GLN A 199 -8.36 4.61 -11.56
N GLY A 200 -9.60 4.12 -11.65
CA GLY A 200 -9.86 2.68 -11.80
C GLY A 200 -9.28 2.13 -13.10
N ASN A 201 -8.82 0.90 -13.07
CA ASN A 201 -8.38 0.16 -14.26
C ASN A 201 -9.60 -0.28 -15.08
N ASP A 202 -9.47 -0.33 -16.39
CA ASP A 202 -10.56 -0.67 -17.34
C ASP A 202 -10.97 -2.15 -17.33
N TYR A 203 -10.20 -2.99 -16.66
CA TYR A 203 -10.45 -4.44 -16.53
C TYR A 203 -10.97 -4.85 -15.14
N LEU A 204 -11.23 -3.90 -14.24
CA LEU A 204 -11.88 -4.10 -12.94
C LEU A 204 -13.09 -3.18 -12.80
N ASP A 205 -14.09 -3.64 -12.11
CA ASP A 205 -15.25 -2.83 -11.74
C ASP A 205 -15.06 -2.22 -10.35
N TYR A 206 -15.55 -0.99 -10.17
CA TYR A 206 -15.46 -0.25 -8.91
C TYR A 206 -16.82 0.35 -8.55
N LYS A 207 -17.17 0.32 -7.28
CA LYS A 207 -18.30 1.08 -6.74
C LYS A 207 -17.97 1.59 -5.34
N ILE A 208 -18.60 2.69 -4.96
CA ILE A 208 -18.62 3.17 -3.58
C ILE A 208 -20.02 2.94 -3.06
N GLU A 209 -20.14 2.16 -1.98
CA GLU A 209 -21.40 1.89 -1.32
C GLU A 209 -21.95 3.15 -0.61
N PRO A 210 -23.26 3.19 -0.26
CA PRO A 210 -23.86 4.35 0.41
C PRO A 210 -23.17 4.75 1.74
N ASP A 211 -22.50 3.80 2.39
CA ASP A 211 -21.73 4.05 3.62
C ASP A 211 -20.29 4.48 3.35
N GLY A 212 -19.93 4.67 2.09
CA GLY A 212 -18.61 5.13 1.64
C GLY A 212 -17.59 4.01 1.40
N GLU A 213 -17.95 2.73 1.59
CA GLU A 213 -17.03 1.62 1.37
C GLU A 213 -16.70 1.43 -0.11
N LEU A 214 -15.41 1.34 -0.44
CA LEU A 214 -14.95 0.96 -1.77
C LEU A 214 -15.10 -0.54 -1.97
N CYS A 215 -15.78 -0.94 -3.05
CA CYS A 215 -15.86 -2.32 -3.48
C CYS A 215 -15.23 -2.50 -4.86
N ILE A 216 -14.56 -3.65 -5.06
CA ILE A 216 -13.86 -3.99 -6.30
C ILE A 216 -14.37 -5.35 -6.78
N ARG A 217 -14.52 -5.50 -8.10
CA ARG A 217 -14.89 -6.77 -8.73
C ARG A 217 -14.06 -7.01 -9.98
N GLY A 218 -13.68 -8.26 -10.23
CA GLY A 218 -12.96 -8.68 -11.43
C GLY A 218 -11.98 -9.83 -11.17
N ASP A 219 -11.17 -10.10 -12.17
CA ASP A 219 -10.27 -11.27 -12.18
C ASP A 219 -9.16 -11.23 -11.13
N SER A 220 -8.88 -10.07 -10.52
CA SER A 220 -7.88 -9.94 -9.45
C SER A 220 -8.38 -10.45 -8.09
N ILE A 221 -9.71 -10.60 -7.91
CA ILE A 221 -10.27 -10.95 -6.60
C ILE A 221 -9.97 -12.41 -6.26
N MET A 222 -9.50 -12.63 -5.03
CA MET A 222 -9.13 -13.94 -4.48
C MET A 222 -10.24 -14.98 -4.62
N LEU A 223 -9.88 -16.27 -4.59
CA LEU A 223 -10.84 -17.37 -4.49
C LEU A 223 -11.57 -17.40 -3.14
N GLY A 224 -11.00 -16.78 -2.13
CA GLY A 224 -11.51 -16.74 -0.76
C GLY A 224 -10.43 -17.02 0.29
N TYR A 225 -10.83 -17.09 1.54
CA TYR A 225 -9.95 -17.46 2.64
C TYR A 225 -9.90 -18.98 2.83
N TYR A 226 -8.69 -19.52 2.95
CA TYR A 226 -8.46 -20.96 3.08
C TYR A 226 -9.14 -21.53 4.34
N LYS A 227 -10.03 -22.50 4.12
CA LYS A 227 -10.83 -23.17 5.17
C LYS A 227 -11.66 -22.20 6.03
N ASP A 228 -12.01 -21.03 5.49
CA ASP A 228 -12.84 -20.04 6.19
C ASP A 228 -13.90 -19.44 5.25
N PRO A 229 -14.94 -20.24 4.91
CA PRO A 229 -16.02 -19.80 4.03
C PRO A 229 -16.86 -18.66 4.62
N GLU A 230 -16.99 -18.60 5.96
CA GLU A 230 -17.73 -17.53 6.62
C GLU A 230 -17.01 -16.19 6.46
N ALA A 231 -15.71 -16.15 6.72
CA ALA A 231 -14.93 -14.94 6.49
C ALA A 231 -14.89 -14.54 5.01
N THR A 232 -14.92 -15.52 4.10
CA THR A 232 -15.01 -15.26 2.65
C THR A 232 -16.34 -14.59 2.31
N ALA A 233 -17.47 -15.16 2.73
CA ALA A 233 -18.81 -14.61 2.49
C ALA A 233 -19.04 -13.25 3.16
N ALA A 234 -18.28 -12.93 4.21
CA ALA A 234 -18.32 -11.62 4.87
C ALA A 234 -17.65 -10.50 4.06
N VAL A 235 -16.80 -10.84 3.07
CA VAL A 235 -16.03 -9.86 2.29
C VAL A 235 -16.23 -9.98 0.77
N ILE A 236 -16.77 -11.09 0.27
CA ILE A 236 -17.16 -11.26 -1.14
C ILE A 236 -18.64 -11.54 -1.17
N ASP A 237 -19.41 -10.63 -1.75
CA ASP A 237 -20.86 -10.78 -1.86
C ASP A 237 -21.27 -11.77 -2.99
N LYS A 238 -22.56 -12.06 -3.07
CA LYS A 238 -23.15 -12.98 -4.07
C LYS A 238 -22.95 -12.54 -5.52
N ASP A 239 -22.71 -11.25 -5.75
CA ASP A 239 -22.52 -10.63 -7.06
C ASP A 239 -21.03 -10.50 -7.41
N GLY A 240 -20.15 -11.05 -6.57
CA GLY A 240 -18.69 -11.08 -6.74
C GLY A 240 -17.96 -9.80 -6.37
N TRP A 241 -18.62 -8.87 -5.66
CA TRP A 241 -17.96 -7.67 -5.16
C TRP A 241 -17.17 -7.98 -3.90
N PHE A 242 -15.89 -7.62 -3.95
CA PHE A 242 -15.03 -7.63 -2.77
C PHE A 242 -15.19 -6.33 -2.00
N HIS A 243 -15.65 -6.42 -0.77
CA HIS A 243 -15.77 -5.35 0.20
C HIS A 243 -14.40 -5.11 0.86
N THR A 244 -13.74 -4.00 0.49
CA THR A 244 -12.35 -3.75 0.89
C THR A 244 -12.20 -3.40 2.37
N GLY A 245 -13.28 -2.94 3.00
CA GLY A 245 -13.26 -2.33 4.32
C GLY A 245 -12.62 -0.94 4.35
N ASP A 246 -12.23 -0.40 3.19
CA ASP A 246 -11.71 0.95 3.05
C ASP A 246 -12.79 1.91 2.61
N LEU A 247 -12.82 3.09 3.22
CA LEU A 247 -13.69 4.18 2.82
C LEU A 247 -12.98 5.00 1.73
N ALA A 248 -13.74 5.40 0.71
CA ALA A 248 -13.21 6.16 -0.39
C ALA A 248 -14.19 7.24 -0.86
N ARG A 249 -13.66 8.22 -1.56
CA ARG A 249 -14.41 9.15 -2.40
C ARG A 249 -13.80 9.19 -3.80
N VAL A 250 -14.59 9.54 -4.77
CA VAL A 250 -14.14 9.82 -6.15
C VAL A 250 -14.38 11.29 -6.45
N ASP A 251 -13.44 11.94 -7.13
CA ASP A 251 -13.62 13.33 -7.57
C ASP A 251 -14.25 13.41 -8.97
N GLU A 252 -14.44 14.63 -9.46
CA GLU A 252 -15.05 14.91 -10.77
C GLU A 252 -14.21 14.42 -11.96
N ASP A 253 -12.89 14.21 -11.75
CA ASP A 253 -11.96 13.70 -12.76
C ASP A 253 -11.83 12.15 -12.68
N GLY A 254 -12.58 11.50 -11.79
CA GLY A 254 -12.58 10.04 -11.61
C GLY A 254 -11.42 9.50 -10.78
N TYR A 255 -10.72 10.35 -10.02
CA TYR A 255 -9.68 9.91 -9.11
C TYR A 255 -10.25 9.49 -7.76
N TYR A 256 -9.82 8.33 -7.29
CA TYR A 256 -10.19 7.78 -6.00
C TYR A 256 -9.23 8.24 -4.92
N TYR A 257 -9.77 8.55 -3.74
CA TYR A 257 -9.04 8.92 -2.53
C TYR A 257 -9.51 8.01 -1.40
N ILE A 258 -8.60 7.32 -0.76
CA ILE A 258 -8.90 6.57 0.46
C ILE A 258 -9.02 7.57 1.62
N THR A 259 -10.13 7.53 2.34
CA THR A 259 -10.46 8.46 3.43
C THR A 259 -10.38 7.81 4.80
N GLY A 260 -10.21 6.49 4.86
CA GLY A 260 -10.04 5.75 6.11
C GLY A 260 -10.43 4.29 6.01
N ARG A 261 -10.54 3.65 7.18
CA ARG A 261 -10.99 2.26 7.34
C ARG A 261 -12.34 2.21 8.03
N LYS A 262 -13.30 1.49 7.44
CA LYS A 262 -14.67 1.33 7.97
C LYS A 262 -14.67 0.84 9.44
N LYS A 263 -13.85 -0.15 9.76
CA LYS A 263 -13.70 -0.69 11.12
C LYS A 263 -13.03 0.24 12.13
N ASN A 264 -12.33 1.26 11.65
CA ASN A 264 -11.61 2.22 12.48
C ASN A 264 -12.45 3.47 12.78
N LEU A 265 -13.63 3.60 12.15
CA LEU A 265 -14.51 4.73 12.40
C LEU A 265 -14.80 4.88 13.89
N ILE A 266 -14.62 6.08 14.40
CA ILE A 266 -15.11 6.47 15.72
C ILE A 266 -16.56 6.93 15.51
N ILE A 267 -17.49 6.21 16.12
CA ILE A 267 -18.91 6.54 16.08
C ILE A 267 -19.19 7.47 17.26
N LEU A 268 -19.48 8.73 16.98
CA LEU A 268 -19.73 9.73 18.00
C LEU A 268 -21.13 9.58 18.58
N ASP A 269 -21.34 10.00 19.84
CA ASP A 269 -22.66 10.02 20.49
C ASP A 269 -23.70 10.85 19.71
N SER A 270 -23.25 11.78 18.87
CA SER A 270 -24.06 12.61 17.98
C SER A 270 -24.50 11.91 16.69
N GLY A 271 -23.98 10.68 16.43
CA GLY A 271 -24.30 9.86 15.27
C GLY A 271 -23.40 10.09 14.06
N GLU A 272 -22.47 11.05 14.10
CA GLU A 272 -21.49 11.22 13.04
C GLU A 272 -20.38 10.16 13.14
N ASN A 273 -19.87 9.76 11.99
CA ASN A 273 -18.73 8.87 11.84
C ASN A 273 -17.46 9.70 11.57
N LEU A 274 -16.43 9.45 12.34
CA LEU A 274 -15.11 10.08 12.18
C LEU A 274 -14.08 9.05 11.75
N SER A 275 -13.37 9.30 10.65
CA SER A 275 -12.16 8.57 10.31
C SER A 275 -10.97 9.11 11.09
N PRO A 276 -10.35 8.33 11.98
CA PRO A 276 -9.15 8.76 12.69
C PRO A 276 -8.01 9.12 11.76
N GLU A 277 -7.88 8.39 10.67
CA GLU A 277 -6.82 8.54 9.66
C GLU A 277 -6.83 9.94 9.03
N GLU A 278 -8.00 10.56 8.90
CA GLU A 278 -8.13 11.94 8.40
C GLU A 278 -7.44 12.94 9.31
N LEU A 279 -7.66 12.82 10.63
CA LEU A 279 -7.03 13.70 11.62
C LEU A 279 -5.54 13.38 11.81
N GLU A 280 -5.17 12.11 11.75
CA GLU A 280 -3.78 11.66 11.80
C GLU A 280 -2.97 12.26 10.65
N GLY A 281 -3.48 12.19 9.41
CA GLY A 281 -2.84 12.79 8.24
C GLY A 281 -2.74 14.33 8.31
N MET A 282 -3.64 14.99 9.05
CA MET A 282 -3.50 16.43 9.33
C MET A 282 -2.40 16.70 10.36
N LEU A 283 -2.28 15.85 11.39
CA LEU A 283 -1.29 15.98 12.46
C LEU A 283 0.14 15.69 11.98
N GLU A 284 0.31 14.75 11.07
CA GLU A 284 1.60 14.41 10.47
C GLU A 284 2.24 15.57 9.68
N LYS A 285 1.46 16.59 9.32
CA LYS A 285 1.97 17.84 8.72
C LYS A 285 2.74 18.71 9.73
N CYS A 286 2.60 18.45 11.02
CA CYS A 286 3.38 19.11 12.06
C CYS A 286 4.78 18.48 12.13
N PRO A 287 5.88 19.21 11.82
CA PRO A 287 7.24 18.65 11.83
C PRO A 287 7.69 18.09 13.18
N ALA A 288 7.01 18.50 14.25
CA ALA A 288 7.28 18.06 15.62
C ALA A 288 6.64 16.70 15.94
N VAL A 289 5.65 16.26 15.18
CA VAL A 289 5.00 14.96 15.35
C VAL A 289 5.85 13.89 14.68
N GLN A 290 6.32 12.92 15.44
CA GLN A 290 7.04 11.75 14.91
C GLN A 290 6.07 10.61 14.61
N GLU A 291 5.12 10.36 15.51
CA GLU A 291 4.05 9.37 15.35
C GLU A 291 2.80 9.87 16.09
N CYS A 292 1.63 9.57 15.56
CA CYS A 292 0.39 9.86 16.27
C CYS A 292 -0.66 8.77 15.99
N ILE A 293 -1.63 8.68 16.89
CA ILE A 293 -2.84 7.87 16.73
C ILE A 293 -4.02 8.59 17.34
N VAL A 294 -5.09 8.72 16.56
CA VAL A 294 -6.36 9.28 16.99
C VAL A 294 -7.30 8.17 17.45
N LYS A 295 -7.89 8.32 18.61
CA LYS A 295 -8.83 7.37 19.20
C LYS A 295 -9.81 8.04 20.13
N GLU A 296 -10.82 7.32 20.57
CA GLU A 296 -11.69 7.79 21.63
C GLU A 296 -10.95 7.75 22.98
N LEU A 297 -10.94 8.86 23.69
CA LEU A 297 -10.38 9.00 25.03
C LEU A 297 -11.45 9.65 25.94
N GLY A 298 -12.11 8.84 26.78
CA GLY A 298 -13.12 9.31 27.72
C GLY A 298 -14.28 10.05 27.05
N LYS A 299 -14.90 9.48 26.02
CA LYS A 299 -16.00 10.04 25.20
C LYS A 299 -15.63 11.31 24.40
N LYS A 300 -14.36 11.55 24.19
CA LYS A 300 -13.87 12.64 23.35
C LYS A 300 -12.91 12.09 22.31
N ILE A 301 -12.82 12.78 21.19
CA ILE A 301 -11.74 12.52 20.26
C ILE A 301 -10.44 12.91 20.95
N GLY A 302 -9.54 11.96 21.09
CA GLY A 302 -8.22 12.16 21.65
C GLY A 302 -7.13 11.75 20.67
N VAL A 303 -5.92 12.21 20.93
CA VAL A 303 -4.73 11.80 20.19
C VAL A 303 -3.62 11.43 21.18
N VAL A 304 -2.93 10.32 20.86
CA VAL A 304 -1.66 9.97 21.50
C VAL A 304 -0.55 10.31 20.52
N VAL A 305 0.39 11.16 20.94
CA VAL A 305 1.47 11.66 20.09
C VAL A 305 2.81 11.24 20.68
N TYR A 306 3.69 10.70 19.82
CA TYR A 306 5.10 10.54 20.13
C TYR A 306 5.88 11.69 19.49
N CYS A 307 6.59 12.45 20.33
CA CYS A 307 7.47 13.55 19.95
C CYS A 307 8.51 13.82 21.06
N GLU A 308 9.54 14.58 20.74
CA GLU A 308 10.49 15.06 21.73
C GLU A 308 9.79 15.94 22.80
N LYS A 309 10.21 15.82 24.07
CA LYS A 309 9.58 16.56 25.20
C LYS A 309 9.54 18.07 24.97
N GLU A 310 10.58 18.62 24.39
CA GLU A 310 10.69 20.06 24.09
C GLU A 310 9.69 20.52 23.01
N HIS A 311 9.20 19.62 22.18
CA HIS A 311 8.25 19.91 21.10
C HIS A 311 6.78 19.73 21.49
N GLN A 312 6.48 19.26 22.69
CA GLN A 312 5.10 18.98 23.11
C GLN A 312 4.20 20.23 23.05
N GLN A 313 4.72 21.42 23.40
CA GLN A 313 3.96 22.64 23.31
C GLN A 313 3.69 23.03 21.85
N THR A 314 4.65 22.86 20.97
CA THR A 314 4.48 23.08 19.51
C THR A 314 3.35 22.21 18.95
N VAL A 315 3.30 20.92 19.35
CA VAL A 315 2.22 20.01 18.95
C VAL A 315 0.86 20.47 19.48
N ARG A 316 0.77 20.91 20.74
CA ARG A 316 -0.49 21.44 21.31
C ARG A 316 -0.98 22.67 20.56
N ASP A 317 -0.08 23.59 20.24
CA ASP A 317 -0.41 24.82 19.50
C ASP A 317 -0.87 24.49 18.07
N PHE A 318 -0.22 23.53 17.41
CA PHE A 318 -0.62 23.03 16.10
C PHE A 318 -2.04 22.41 16.14
N ILE A 319 -2.32 21.56 17.13
CA ILE A 319 -3.66 20.97 17.32
C ILE A 319 -4.70 22.07 17.58
N ALA A 320 -4.39 23.06 18.37
CA ALA A 320 -5.30 24.18 18.64
C ALA A 320 -5.60 24.97 17.35
N GLN A 321 -4.62 25.16 16.48
CA GLN A 321 -4.82 25.79 15.17
C GLN A 321 -5.63 24.89 14.23
N MET A 322 -5.30 23.61 14.14
CA MET A 322 -6.02 22.61 13.34
C MET A 322 -7.50 22.53 13.76
N ASN A 323 -7.79 22.54 15.07
CA ASN A 323 -9.15 22.52 15.59
C ASN A 323 -10.01 23.73 15.16
N ARG A 324 -9.41 24.81 14.69
CA ARG A 324 -10.14 25.96 14.13
C ARG A 324 -10.58 25.76 12.70
N THR A 325 -9.93 24.83 11.99
CA THR A 325 -10.18 24.54 10.55
C THR A 325 -11.14 23.38 10.33
N VAL A 326 -11.37 22.54 11.35
CA VAL A 326 -12.24 21.38 11.27
C VAL A 326 -13.59 21.62 11.95
N PRO A 327 -14.67 20.95 11.53
CA PRO A 327 -15.97 20.96 12.19
C PRO A 327 -15.88 20.61 13.69
N LEU A 328 -16.84 21.06 14.48
CA LEU A 328 -16.83 20.88 15.93
C LEU A 328 -16.70 19.41 16.35
N TYR A 329 -17.40 18.51 15.66
CA TYR A 329 -17.41 17.08 15.95
C TYR A 329 -16.08 16.37 15.61
N LYS A 330 -15.20 16.99 14.81
CA LYS A 330 -13.86 16.47 14.48
C LYS A 330 -12.75 17.03 15.37
N ARG A 331 -13.06 17.91 16.32
CA ARG A 331 -12.03 18.56 17.14
C ARG A 331 -11.41 17.60 18.15
N ILE A 332 -10.09 17.59 18.20
CA ILE A 332 -9.33 16.84 19.20
C ILE A 332 -9.49 17.52 20.55
N GLY A 333 -10.09 16.82 21.50
CA GLY A 333 -10.39 17.33 22.85
C GLY A 333 -9.39 16.88 23.92
N VAL A 334 -8.61 15.81 23.64
CA VAL A 334 -7.62 15.25 24.57
C VAL A 334 -6.31 15.01 23.84
N VAL A 335 -5.18 15.41 24.43
CA VAL A 335 -3.84 15.19 23.87
C VAL A 335 -2.97 14.52 24.93
N GLU A 336 -2.58 13.30 24.65
CA GLU A 336 -1.65 12.51 25.46
C GLU A 336 -0.30 12.40 24.72
N PHE A 337 0.81 12.34 25.46
CA PHE A 337 2.13 12.15 24.89
C PHE A 337 2.70 10.81 25.32
N SER A 338 3.17 10.04 24.35
CA SER A 338 3.93 8.81 24.61
C SER A 338 5.40 9.13 24.88
N GLU A 339 5.99 8.45 25.85
CA GLU A 339 7.43 8.57 26.13
C GLU A 339 8.29 7.68 25.22
N THR A 340 7.66 6.75 24.49
CA THR A 340 8.31 5.81 23.58
C THR A 340 7.57 5.79 22.24
N PRO A 341 8.25 5.37 21.15
CA PRO A 341 7.59 5.15 19.86
C PRO A 341 6.35 4.26 20.01
N LEU A 342 5.33 4.53 19.21
CA LEU A 342 4.08 3.77 19.27
C LEU A 342 4.32 2.31 18.84
N PRO A 343 3.58 1.34 19.42
CA PRO A 343 3.71 -0.07 19.06
C PRO A 343 3.54 -0.32 17.56
N ARG A 344 4.41 -1.16 17.00
CA ARG A 344 4.40 -1.50 15.57
C ARG A 344 4.02 -2.96 15.37
N ASN A 345 3.39 -3.25 14.25
CA ASN A 345 3.14 -4.61 13.79
C ASN A 345 4.39 -5.23 13.13
N GLY A 346 4.30 -6.53 12.76
CA GLY A 346 5.41 -7.27 12.16
C GLY A 346 5.93 -6.74 10.81
N VAL A 347 5.21 -5.80 10.18
CA VAL A 347 5.62 -5.12 8.94
C VAL A 347 6.11 -3.69 9.18
N GLY A 348 6.23 -3.27 10.45
CA GLY A 348 6.83 -1.99 10.85
C GLY A 348 5.89 -0.78 10.80
N THR A 349 4.59 -0.96 10.56
CA THR A 349 3.58 0.11 10.67
C THR A 349 3.02 0.18 12.09
N VAL A 350 2.53 1.36 12.51
CA VAL A 350 1.90 1.55 13.82
C VAL A 350 0.75 0.55 14.00
N SER A 351 0.72 -0.14 15.13
CA SER A 351 -0.27 -1.20 15.41
C SER A 351 -1.56 -0.60 15.96
N TYR A 352 -2.43 -0.17 15.07
CA TYR A 352 -3.73 0.40 15.44
C TYR A 352 -4.61 -0.53 16.27
N THR A 353 -4.52 -1.84 16.05
CA THR A 353 -5.34 -2.86 16.74
C THR A 353 -5.06 -2.90 18.24
N HIS A 354 -3.82 -2.66 18.67
CA HIS A 354 -3.45 -2.67 20.09
C HIS A 354 -3.65 -1.31 20.79
N LEU A 355 -3.78 -0.22 20.02
CA LEU A 355 -3.85 1.12 20.54
C LEU A 355 -5.27 1.70 20.57
N ARG A 356 -6.18 1.14 19.74
CA ARG A 356 -7.60 1.55 19.70
C ARG A 356 -8.53 0.59 20.48
N ALA A 357 -8.00 -0.54 21.00
CA ALA A 357 -8.71 -1.47 21.87
C ALA A 357 -8.72 -0.94 23.35
#